data_fe89c38b30708277c4f960e0e9078bfd
#
_entry.id   fe89c38b30708277c4f960e0e9078bfd
#
_cell.length_a   1.000
_cell.length_b   1.000
_cell.length_c   1.000
_cell.angle_alpha   90.00
_cell.angle_beta   90.00
_cell.angle_gamma   90.00
#
_symmetry.space_group_name_H-M   'P 1'
#
loop_
_entity.id
_entity.type
_entity.pdbx_description
1 polymer ?
#
loop_
_entity_poly.entity_id
_entity_poly.type
_entity_poly.pdbx_seq_one_letter_code
_entity_poly.pdbx_strand_id
1 'polypeptide(L)' 'MATVIKIKNIEEGYQSIITNGKHTIIGDEPIASKGTDLGLAPSELILSGLAMCKVGTVRFIA' A
#
# COMPACT_ATOMS: atom_id res chain seq x y z
N MET A 1 5.24 15.72 13.34
CA MET A 1 5.42 15.72 11.90
C MET A 1 4.17 15.19 11.22
N ALA A 2 3.60 15.97 10.33
CA ALA A 2 2.38 15.55 9.65
C ALA A 2 2.72 14.78 8.37
N THR A 3 2.13 13.61 8.23
CA THR A 3 2.28 12.80 7.03
C THR A 3 0.96 12.81 6.27
N VAL A 4 1.03 13.15 4.99
CA VAL A 4 -0.15 13.20 4.12
C VAL A 4 -0.02 12.11 3.08
N ILE A 5 -1.04 11.26 3.01
CA ILE A 5 -1.12 10.20 2.01
C ILE A 5 -2.21 10.59 1.01
N LYS A 6 -1.87 10.56 -0.26
CA LYS A 6 -2.82 10.83 -1.34
C LYS A 6 -3.06 9.58 -2.14
N ILE A 7 -4.32 9.32 -2.48
CA ILE A 7 -4.71 8.15 -3.24
C ILE A 7 -5.48 8.60 -4.46
N LYS A 8 -5.13 8.08 -5.61
CA LYS A 8 -5.85 8.35 -6.85
C LYS A 8 -6.23 7.03 -7.50
N ASN A 9 -7.53 6.80 -7.66
CA ASN A 9 -8.05 5.64 -8.38
C ASN A 9 -8.13 5.93 -9.86
N ILE A 10 -7.95 4.89 -10.67
CA ILE A 10 -8.27 5.00 -12.09
C ILE A 10 -9.78 4.83 -12.28
N GLU A 11 -10.32 5.35 -13.39
CA GLU A 11 -11.75 5.34 -13.63
C GLU A 11 -12.34 3.94 -13.75
N GLU A 12 -11.59 3.02 -14.31
CA GLU A 12 -12.05 1.66 -14.52
C GLU A 12 -11.20 0.70 -13.68
N GLY A 13 -11.82 0.06 -12.70
CA GLY A 13 -11.16 -0.93 -11.86
C GLY A 13 -10.74 -0.38 -10.52
N TYR A 14 -9.86 -1.10 -9.86
CA TYR A 14 -9.48 -0.84 -8.47
C TYR A 14 -8.04 -0.41 -8.30
N GLN A 15 -7.32 -0.23 -9.40
CA GLN A 15 -5.93 0.21 -9.33
C GLN A 15 -5.86 1.59 -8.70
N SER A 16 -5.01 1.73 -7.71
CA SER A 16 -4.84 2.98 -6.97
C SER A 16 -3.38 3.38 -6.93
N ILE A 17 -3.12 4.65 -7.18
CA ILE A 17 -1.79 5.21 -7.04
C ILE A 17 -1.74 5.89 -5.68
N ILE A 18 -0.84 5.42 -4.82
CA ILE A 18 -0.74 5.89 -3.45
C ILE A 18 0.61 6.54 -3.25
N THR A 19 0.62 7.77 -2.73
CA THR A 19 1.87 8.49 -2.55
C THR A 19 1.86 9.32 -1.28
N ASN A 20 3.04 9.47 -0.68
CA ASN A 20 3.24 10.41 0.42
C ASN A 20 3.90 11.70 -0.04
N GLY A 21 4.00 11.90 -1.36
CA GLY A 21 4.67 13.05 -1.95
C GLY A 21 6.10 12.78 -2.37
N LYS A 22 6.71 11.72 -1.86
CA LYS A 22 8.08 11.35 -2.16
C LYS A 22 8.18 9.96 -2.77
N HIS A 23 7.39 9.02 -2.25
CA HIS A 23 7.37 7.65 -2.74
C HIS A 23 5.98 7.29 -3.21
N THR A 24 5.91 6.46 -4.23
CA THR A 24 4.65 6.06 -4.85
C THR A 24 4.58 4.55 -4.96
N ILE A 25 3.43 3.98 -4.62
CA ILE A 25 3.17 2.56 -4.81
C ILE A 25 1.83 2.40 -5.51
N ILE A 26 1.60 1.20 -6.04
CA ILE A 26 0.34 0.86 -6.68
C ILE A 26 -0.36 -0.19 -5.84
N GLY A 27 -1.61 0.09 -5.47
CA GLY A 27 -2.48 -0.87 -4.83
C GLY A 27 -3.53 -1.34 -5.83
N ASP A 28 -4.02 -2.54 -5.65
CA ASP A 28 -5.02 -3.09 -6.56
C ASP A 28 -5.78 -4.18 -5.83
N GLU A 29 -6.72 -4.80 -6.53
CA GLU A 29 -7.42 -5.98 -6.07
C GLU A 29 -6.99 -7.17 -6.90
N PRO A 30 -7.09 -8.41 -6.35
CA PRO A 30 -6.82 -9.60 -7.15
C PRO A 30 -7.83 -9.73 -8.29
N ILE A 31 -7.48 -10.51 -9.28
CA ILE A 31 -8.36 -10.75 -10.42
C ILE A 31 -9.69 -11.34 -9.97
N ALA A 32 -9.68 -12.19 -8.95
CA ALA A 32 -10.90 -12.78 -8.39
C ALA A 32 -11.86 -11.73 -7.83
N SER A 33 -11.36 -10.56 -7.44
CA SER A 33 -12.16 -9.43 -6.93
C SER A 33 -12.32 -8.34 -7.98
N LYS A 34 -12.15 -8.68 -9.24
CA LYS A 34 -12.30 -7.79 -10.38
C LYS A 34 -11.20 -6.73 -10.51
N GLY A 35 -10.09 -6.93 -9.83
CA GLY A 35 -8.92 -6.09 -10.03
C GLY A 35 -8.03 -6.60 -11.14
N THR A 36 -6.89 -5.96 -11.36
CA THR A 36 -5.94 -6.35 -12.39
C THR A 36 -4.67 -6.98 -11.82
N ASP A 37 -4.60 -7.10 -10.50
CA ASP A 37 -3.49 -7.74 -9.80
C ASP A 37 -2.13 -7.12 -10.13
N LEU A 38 -2.11 -5.81 -10.33
CA LEU A 38 -0.88 -5.07 -10.63
C LEU A 38 -0.21 -4.51 -9.37
N GLY A 39 -0.83 -4.67 -8.22
CA GLY A 39 -0.28 -4.23 -6.96
C GLY A 39 -0.87 -5.03 -5.82
N LEU A 40 -0.44 -4.71 -4.59
CA LEU A 40 -0.92 -5.41 -3.42
C LEU A 40 -2.37 -5.04 -3.12
N ALA A 41 -3.13 -6.01 -2.61
CA ALA A 41 -4.49 -5.79 -2.16
C ALA A 41 -4.48 -4.93 -0.89
N PRO A 42 -5.60 -4.26 -0.54
CA PRO A 42 -5.64 -3.42 0.65
C PRO A 42 -5.24 -4.14 1.93
N SER A 43 -5.70 -5.37 2.13
CA SER A 43 -5.33 -6.14 3.31
C SER A 43 -3.84 -6.46 3.34
N GLU A 44 -3.25 -6.70 2.18
CA GLU A 44 -1.82 -6.96 2.08
C GLU A 44 -1.00 -5.72 2.40
N LEU A 45 -1.49 -4.55 2.02
CA LEU A 45 -0.83 -3.29 2.35
C LEU A 45 -0.82 -3.05 3.86
N ILE A 46 -1.92 -3.36 4.53
CA ILE A 46 -2.00 -3.24 5.99
C ILE A 46 -1.02 -4.19 6.66
N LEU A 47 -1.00 -5.44 6.22
CA LEU A 47 -0.09 -6.45 6.76
C LEU A 47 1.36 -6.07 6.51
N SER A 48 1.65 -5.53 5.33
CA SER A 48 3.01 -5.09 5.00
C SER A 48 3.47 -3.98 5.93
N GLY A 49 2.59 -3.02 6.23
CA GLY A 49 2.91 -1.94 7.15
C GLY A 49 3.19 -2.44 8.55
N LEU A 50 2.36 -3.37 9.05
CA LEU A 50 2.55 -3.96 10.36
C LEU A 50 3.84 -4.78 10.43
N ALA A 51 4.14 -5.52 9.37
CA ALA A 51 5.37 -6.32 9.31
C ALA A 51 6.60 -5.42 9.33
N MET A 52 6.56 -4.32 8.60
CA MET A 52 7.67 -3.36 8.59
C MET A 52 7.86 -2.72 9.96
N CYS A 53 6.79 -2.43 10.67
CA CYS A 53 6.88 -1.89 12.02
C CYS A 53 7.57 -2.88 12.96
N LYS A 54 7.25 -4.17 12.84
CA LYS A 54 7.89 -5.20 13.65
C LYS A 54 9.38 -5.31 13.36
N VAL A 55 9.74 -5.35 12.09
CA VAL A 55 11.14 -5.44 11.68
C VAL A 55 11.91 -4.21 12.17
N GLY A 56 11.34 -3.02 11.99
CA GLY A 56 11.96 -1.79 12.43
C GLY A 56 12.17 -1.75 13.94
N THR A 57 11.17 -2.20 14.70
CA THR A 57 11.26 -2.25 16.16
C THR A 57 12.34 -3.22 16.62
N VAL A 58 12.38 -4.41 16.04
CA VAL A 58 13.37 -5.42 16.40
C VAL A 58 14.78 -4.91 16.09
N ARG A 59 14.97 -4.31 14.94
CA ARG A 59 16.27 -3.76 14.56
C ARG A 59 16.71 -2.61 15.46
N PHE A 60 15.77 -1.79 15.87
CA PHE A 60 16.07 -0.67 16.74
C PHE A 60 16.52 -1.14 18.12
N ILE A 61 15.87 -2.17 18.65
CA ILE A 61 16.19 -2.72 19.96
C ILE A 61 17.47 -3.57 19.93
N ALA A 62 17.65 -4.30 18.85
CA ALA A 62 18.82 -5.17 18.71
C ALA A 62 20.04 -4.35 18.32
#